data_fdd9db1a6ff14a41c706745cab2ed0f4
#
_entry.id   fdd9db1a6ff14a41c706745cab2ed0f4
#
_cell.length_a   1.000
_cell.length_b   1.000
_cell.length_c   1.000
_cell.angle_alpha   90.00
_cell.angle_beta   90.00
_cell.angle_gamma   90.00
#
_symmetry.space_group_name_H-M   'P 1'
#
loop_
_entity.id
_entity.type
_entity.pdbx_description
1 polymer ?
#
loop_
_entity_poly.entity_id
_entity_poly.type
_entity_poly.pdbx_seq_one_letter_code
_entity_poly.pdbx_strand_id
1 'polypeptide(L)'
;TDKIKILYDDCMTNNIRVFSPDINTGVYEFMPLRAPDAEPGSPISHIRYGLGAVRGTGQAAIEIIVKARESGGPFKDLFDFCSRVDRRQVNRRAIEALMRAGAFDSLYRDTIPAGSEPYDIRSTLLASLARAIEAAEQAEASIHQVSLFEVAGEEDRYLPELVREPIWPEKKRLQEEKVALGLCLTGHMFDAYREEIDHFIRKPLSKITEGKDQLIAGIITSARMLTGQRGRMMIATIDDGSAAIEITLYSEVYEPNRSWLKEDELLVAKVNVSPDRFSGGMRIVA
;
A
#
# COMPACT_ATOMS: atom_id res chain seq x y z
N THR A 1 -10.97 -6.87 -5.72
CA THR A 1 -9.66 -6.19 -5.59
C THR A 1 -9.23 -5.60 -6.92
N ASP A 2 -9.36 -6.33 -8.01
CA ASP A 2 -8.97 -5.87 -9.37
C ASP A 2 -9.74 -4.62 -9.82
N LYS A 3 -11.01 -4.52 -9.42
CA LYS A 3 -11.83 -3.32 -9.70
C LYS A 3 -11.31 -2.05 -9.01
N ILE A 4 -10.74 -2.16 -7.81
CA ILE A 4 -10.20 -0.99 -7.09
C ILE A 4 -8.97 -0.46 -7.83
N LYS A 5 -8.10 -1.34 -8.34
CA LYS A 5 -6.95 -0.91 -9.15
C LYS A 5 -7.38 -0.16 -10.41
N ILE A 6 -8.37 -0.66 -11.14
CA ILE A 6 -8.90 0.01 -12.35
C ILE A 6 -9.42 1.42 -12.01
N LEU A 7 -10.19 1.54 -10.91
CA LEU A 7 -10.71 2.84 -10.47
C LEU A 7 -9.59 3.78 -9.98
N TYR A 8 -8.57 3.23 -9.35
CA TYR A 8 -7.39 3.99 -8.94
C TYR A 8 -6.63 4.54 -10.17
N ASP A 9 -6.39 3.71 -11.17
CA ASP A 9 -5.71 4.11 -12.40
C ASP A 9 -6.53 5.19 -13.16
N ASP A 10 -7.85 5.09 -13.13
CA ASP A 10 -8.76 6.12 -13.67
C ASP A 10 -8.67 7.44 -12.88
N CYS A 11 -8.63 7.37 -11.55
CA CYS A 11 -8.40 8.56 -10.71
C CYS A 11 -7.08 9.25 -11.07
N MET A 12 -5.99 8.49 -11.22
CA MET A 12 -4.69 9.04 -11.59
C MET A 12 -4.71 9.69 -12.97
N THR A 13 -5.38 9.08 -13.93
CA THR A 13 -5.54 9.63 -15.29
C THR A 13 -6.31 10.96 -15.28
N ASN A 14 -7.27 11.10 -14.37
CA ASN A 14 -8.07 12.31 -14.20
C ASN A 14 -7.48 13.31 -13.17
N ASN A 15 -6.22 13.14 -12.76
CA ASN A 15 -5.54 13.97 -11.77
C ASN A 15 -6.25 14.03 -10.41
N ILE A 16 -6.98 13.00 -10.04
CA ILE A 16 -7.58 12.84 -8.72
C ILE A 16 -6.60 12.06 -7.84
N ARG A 17 -6.07 12.68 -6.79
CA ARG A 17 -5.16 12.01 -5.86
C ARG A 17 -5.91 11.09 -4.91
N VAL A 18 -5.39 9.90 -4.69
CA VAL A 18 -5.91 8.96 -3.69
C VAL A 18 -4.96 8.94 -2.50
N PHE A 19 -5.46 9.34 -1.33
CA PHE A 19 -4.71 9.32 -0.08
C PHE A 19 -4.87 7.98 0.63
N SER A 20 -3.85 7.58 1.39
CA SER A 20 -3.90 6.43 2.29
C SER A 20 -5.10 6.51 3.23
N PRO A 21 -5.64 5.37 3.70
CA PRO A 21 -6.64 5.36 4.75
C PRO A 21 -6.09 6.08 5.99
N ASP A 22 -6.96 6.55 6.86
CA ASP A 22 -6.57 7.31 8.04
C ASP A 22 -7.50 6.98 9.21
N ILE A 23 -6.92 6.59 10.34
CA ILE A 23 -7.67 6.12 11.50
C ILE A 23 -8.50 7.23 12.15
N ASN A 24 -8.05 8.48 12.06
CA ASN A 24 -8.68 9.63 12.68
C ASN A 24 -9.70 10.34 11.80
N THR A 25 -9.60 10.20 10.49
CA THR A 25 -10.48 10.93 9.56
C THR A 25 -11.23 10.01 8.60
N GLY A 26 -10.74 8.76 8.41
CA GLY A 26 -11.35 7.78 7.52
C GLY A 26 -12.64 7.18 8.08
N VAL A 27 -13.46 6.66 7.18
CA VAL A 27 -14.66 5.85 7.48
C VAL A 27 -14.58 4.54 6.70
N TYR A 28 -15.63 3.73 6.77
CA TYR A 28 -15.66 2.45 6.06
C TYR A 28 -15.54 2.62 4.54
N GLU A 29 -16.28 3.57 3.97
CA GLU A 29 -16.32 3.85 2.54
C GLU A 29 -15.15 4.78 2.12
N PHE A 30 -14.92 4.87 0.80
CA PHE A 30 -14.06 5.89 0.20
C PHE A 30 -14.69 7.28 0.39
N MET A 31 -13.87 8.25 0.77
CA MET A 31 -14.34 9.62 1.02
C MET A 31 -13.85 10.58 -0.06
N PRO A 32 -14.75 11.24 -0.78
CA PRO A 32 -14.38 12.33 -1.67
C PRO A 32 -13.96 13.56 -0.85
N LEU A 33 -12.83 14.15 -1.21
CA LEU A 33 -12.26 15.32 -0.55
C LEU A 33 -12.08 16.46 -1.56
N ARG A 34 -12.26 17.69 -1.08
CA ARG A 34 -11.90 18.92 -1.80
C ARG A 34 -10.54 19.41 -1.33
N ALA A 35 -9.88 20.23 -2.14
CA ALA A 35 -8.67 20.91 -1.69
C ALA A 35 -8.98 21.75 -0.43
N PRO A 36 -8.02 21.90 0.51
CA PRO A 36 -8.24 22.61 1.76
C PRO A 36 -8.77 24.04 1.57
N ASP A 37 -8.30 24.72 0.50
CA ASP A 37 -8.66 26.12 0.18
C ASP A 37 -9.77 26.23 -0.88
N ALA A 38 -10.49 25.13 -1.15
CA ALA A 38 -11.49 25.09 -2.19
C ALA A 38 -12.82 25.75 -1.74
N GLU A 39 -13.38 26.59 -2.60
CA GLU A 39 -14.71 27.19 -2.35
C GLU A 39 -15.82 26.13 -2.27
N PRO A 40 -16.91 26.41 -1.53
CA PRO A 40 -18.08 25.54 -1.50
C PRO A 40 -18.61 25.27 -2.92
N GLY A 41 -18.69 23.99 -3.31
CA GLY A 41 -19.12 23.61 -4.66
C GLY A 41 -17.99 23.32 -5.65
N SER A 42 -16.73 23.56 -5.29
CA SER A 42 -15.58 23.18 -6.11
C SER A 42 -15.56 21.66 -6.39
N PRO A 43 -14.99 21.23 -7.51
CA PRO A 43 -14.90 19.81 -7.85
C PRO A 43 -14.09 19.02 -6.81
N ILE A 44 -14.38 17.73 -6.71
CA ILE A 44 -13.61 16.79 -5.90
C ILE A 44 -12.22 16.66 -6.55
N SER A 45 -11.17 16.87 -5.75
CA SER A 45 -9.78 16.80 -6.22
C SER A 45 -9.02 15.61 -5.62
N HIS A 46 -9.54 15.01 -4.56
CA HIS A 46 -8.88 13.95 -3.83
C HIS A 46 -9.90 12.91 -3.35
N ILE A 47 -9.43 11.70 -3.13
CA ILE A 47 -10.21 10.63 -2.51
C ILE A 47 -9.37 10.06 -1.36
N ARG A 48 -9.95 9.91 -0.18
CA ARG A 48 -9.35 9.13 0.91
C ARG A 48 -9.78 7.68 0.76
N TYR A 49 -8.81 6.78 0.84
CA TYR A 49 -9.06 5.35 0.79
C TYR A 49 -9.89 4.91 2.00
N GLY A 50 -10.96 4.15 1.76
CA GLY A 50 -11.86 3.67 2.81
C GLY A 50 -11.20 2.65 3.72
N LEU A 51 -11.40 2.77 5.04
CA LEU A 51 -10.87 1.80 6.01
C LEU A 51 -11.41 0.38 5.76
N GLY A 52 -12.65 0.26 5.29
CA GLY A 52 -13.29 -1.02 4.97
C GLY A 52 -12.76 -1.68 3.69
N ALA A 53 -12.03 -0.97 2.86
CA ALA A 53 -11.39 -1.52 1.67
C ALA A 53 -9.99 -2.10 1.96
N VAL A 54 -9.45 -1.91 3.16
CA VAL A 54 -8.23 -2.57 3.62
C VAL A 54 -8.51 -4.06 3.81
N ARG A 55 -7.68 -4.92 3.25
CA ARG A 55 -7.87 -6.37 3.31
C ARG A 55 -7.81 -6.88 4.75
N GLY A 56 -8.77 -7.70 5.12
CA GLY A 56 -8.84 -8.28 6.46
C GLY A 56 -9.53 -7.40 7.51
N THR A 57 -10.06 -6.24 7.12
CA THR A 57 -10.92 -5.42 7.98
C THR A 57 -12.39 -5.69 7.66
N GLY A 58 -13.18 -5.98 8.68
CA GLY A 58 -14.63 -6.14 8.57
C GLY A 58 -15.36 -4.85 8.91
N GLN A 59 -16.59 -4.69 8.41
CA GLN A 59 -17.42 -3.51 8.68
C GLN A 59 -17.59 -3.24 10.17
N ALA A 60 -17.94 -4.27 10.95
CA ALA A 60 -18.12 -4.14 12.40
C ALA A 60 -16.84 -3.62 13.12
N ALA A 61 -15.65 -4.06 12.68
CA ALA A 61 -14.40 -3.60 13.25
C ALA A 61 -14.18 -2.10 12.98
N ILE A 62 -14.47 -1.65 11.76
CA ILE A 62 -14.31 -0.23 11.40
C ILE A 62 -15.34 0.64 12.12
N GLU A 63 -16.59 0.19 12.25
CA GLU A 63 -17.63 0.91 12.99
C GLU A 63 -17.23 1.10 14.47
N ILE A 64 -16.62 0.10 15.11
CA ILE A 64 -16.11 0.20 16.47
C ILE A 64 -14.97 1.23 16.57
N ILE A 65 -14.03 1.23 15.63
CA ILE A 65 -12.95 2.21 15.58
C ILE A 65 -13.52 3.63 15.45
N VAL A 66 -14.45 3.83 14.51
CA VAL A 66 -15.11 5.11 14.29
C VAL A 66 -15.85 5.57 15.54
N LYS A 67 -16.63 4.68 16.17
CA LYS A 67 -17.37 4.97 17.41
C LYS A 67 -16.43 5.34 18.57
N ALA A 68 -15.30 4.62 18.74
CA ALA A 68 -14.32 4.92 19.77
C ALA A 68 -13.70 6.31 19.55
N ARG A 69 -13.45 6.69 18.29
CA ARG A 69 -12.97 8.01 17.93
C ARG A 69 -14.01 9.11 18.19
N GLU A 70 -15.27 8.88 17.81
CA GLU A 70 -16.35 9.87 18.00
C GLU A 70 -16.65 10.12 19.47
N SER A 71 -16.58 9.09 20.32
CA SER A 71 -16.85 9.22 21.77
C SER A 71 -15.70 9.83 22.56
N GLY A 72 -14.44 9.61 22.17
CA GLY A 72 -13.26 10.03 22.93
C GLY A 72 -12.32 11.01 22.20
N GLY A 73 -12.73 11.53 21.04
CA GLY A 73 -11.90 12.37 20.18
C GLY A 73 -10.88 11.58 19.34
N PRO A 74 -10.08 12.26 18.51
CA PRO A 74 -9.04 11.63 17.71
C PRO A 74 -8.06 10.79 18.55
N PHE A 75 -7.60 9.68 18.00
CA PHE A 75 -6.55 8.88 18.62
C PHE A 75 -5.24 9.66 18.61
N LYS A 76 -4.55 9.65 19.75
CA LYS A 76 -3.28 10.37 19.93
C LYS A 76 -2.09 9.58 19.40
N ASP A 77 -2.09 8.27 19.70
CA ASP A 77 -1.02 7.33 19.37
C ASP A 77 -1.55 5.89 19.36
N LEU A 78 -0.65 4.92 19.16
CA LEU A 78 -0.97 3.49 19.12
C LEU A 78 -1.48 2.98 20.49
N PHE A 79 -0.94 3.49 21.60
CA PHE A 79 -1.35 3.05 22.94
C PHE A 79 -2.74 3.56 23.29
N ASP A 80 -3.05 4.83 22.97
CA ASP A 80 -4.40 5.39 23.12
C ASP A 80 -5.41 4.63 22.26
N PHE A 81 -5.04 4.29 21.03
CA PHE A 81 -5.87 3.44 20.16
C PHE A 81 -6.15 2.08 20.79
N CYS A 82 -5.12 1.34 21.22
CA CYS A 82 -5.26 0.01 21.81
C CYS A 82 -6.03 0.02 23.15
N SER A 83 -6.00 1.11 23.90
CA SER A 83 -6.75 1.25 25.16
C SER A 83 -8.23 1.54 24.97
N ARG A 84 -8.62 2.18 23.85
CA ARG A 84 -9.99 2.66 23.59
C ARG A 84 -10.80 1.75 22.68
N VAL A 85 -10.13 0.94 21.86
CA VAL A 85 -10.79 0.08 20.88
C VAL A 85 -10.99 -1.32 21.46
N ASP A 86 -12.22 -1.86 21.36
CA ASP A 86 -12.52 -3.23 21.81
C ASP A 86 -11.77 -4.27 20.94
N ARG A 87 -10.69 -4.79 21.50
CA ARG A 87 -9.79 -5.75 20.85
C ARG A 87 -10.40 -7.14 20.63
N ARG A 88 -11.54 -7.45 21.25
CA ARG A 88 -12.29 -8.68 21.00
C ARG A 88 -12.98 -8.64 19.65
N GLN A 89 -13.34 -7.45 19.20
CA GLN A 89 -14.05 -7.21 17.95
C GLN A 89 -13.10 -6.69 16.85
N VAL A 90 -12.07 -5.91 17.22
CA VAL A 90 -11.01 -5.47 16.31
C VAL A 90 -9.77 -6.32 16.58
N ASN A 91 -9.61 -7.41 15.85
CA ASN A 91 -8.53 -8.35 16.07
C ASN A 91 -7.17 -7.79 15.63
N ARG A 92 -6.09 -8.36 16.18
CA ARG A 92 -4.71 -7.97 15.88
C ARG A 92 -4.41 -7.93 14.38
N ARG A 93 -4.91 -8.89 13.58
CA ARG A 93 -4.65 -8.93 12.13
C ARG A 93 -5.26 -7.73 11.39
N ALA A 94 -6.45 -7.29 11.81
CA ALA A 94 -7.08 -6.09 11.25
C ALA A 94 -6.26 -4.82 11.58
N ILE A 95 -5.75 -4.71 12.81
CA ILE A 95 -4.88 -3.58 13.21
C ILE A 95 -3.59 -3.59 12.40
N GLU A 96 -2.92 -4.74 12.28
CA GLU A 96 -1.72 -4.89 11.45
C GLU A 96 -1.97 -4.52 9.98
N ALA A 97 -3.11 -4.93 9.41
CA ALA A 97 -3.47 -4.57 8.04
C ALA A 97 -3.68 -3.06 7.87
N LEU A 98 -4.34 -2.40 8.83
CA LEU A 98 -4.50 -0.95 8.86
C LEU A 98 -3.16 -0.21 8.97
N MET A 99 -2.21 -0.73 9.78
CA MET A 99 -0.86 -0.16 9.88
C MET A 99 -0.09 -0.29 8.55
N ARG A 100 -0.11 -1.48 7.92
CA ARG A 100 0.52 -1.69 6.60
C ARG A 100 -0.08 -0.79 5.52
N ALA A 101 -1.38 -0.55 5.59
CA ALA A 101 -2.10 0.36 4.71
C ALA A 101 -1.80 1.84 4.94
N GLY A 102 -1.13 2.20 6.03
CA GLY A 102 -0.80 3.58 6.39
C GLY A 102 -1.89 4.32 7.17
N ALA A 103 -2.88 3.61 7.73
CA ALA A 103 -3.97 4.25 8.46
C ALA A 103 -3.52 4.97 9.74
N PHE A 104 -2.34 4.67 10.25
CA PHE A 104 -1.75 5.27 11.45
C PHE A 104 -0.69 6.33 11.16
N ASP A 105 -0.31 6.55 9.91
CA ASP A 105 0.80 7.44 9.53
C ASP A 105 0.59 8.87 10.04
N SER A 106 -0.65 9.36 10.04
CA SER A 106 -0.99 10.71 10.48
C SER A 106 -0.78 10.96 11.99
N LEU A 107 -0.84 9.90 12.82
CA LEU A 107 -0.66 10.01 14.27
C LEU A 107 0.76 10.43 14.67
N TYR A 108 1.72 10.17 13.79
CA TYR A 108 3.14 10.36 14.10
C TYR A 108 3.82 11.39 13.21
N ARG A 109 3.06 12.10 12.37
CA ARG A 109 3.61 13.08 11.42
C ARG A 109 4.52 14.13 12.11
N ASP A 110 4.12 14.60 13.27
CA ASP A 110 4.84 15.65 14.00
C ASP A 110 5.95 15.09 14.90
N THR A 111 6.07 13.76 15.02
CA THR A 111 7.03 13.08 15.89
C THR A 111 8.19 12.42 15.14
N ILE A 112 8.05 12.24 13.82
CA ILE A 112 9.12 11.73 12.96
C ILE A 112 10.15 12.83 12.69
N PRO A 113 11.44 12.45 12.49
CA PRO A 113 12.49 13.42 12.19
C PRO A 113 12.17 14.26 10.95
N ALA A 114 12.63 15.50 10.94
CA ALA A 114 12.53 16.36 9.75
C ALA A 114 13.21 15.70 8.54
N GLY A 115 12.50 15.65 7.42
CA GLY A 115 12.96 14.98 6.19
C GLY A 115 12.57 13.50 6.08
N SER A 116 11.89 12.93 7.10
CA SER A 116 11.29 11.61 7.02
C SER A 116 9.88 11.68 6.43
N GLU A 117 9.46 10.59 5.80
CA GLU A 117 8.11 10.47 5.26
C GLU A 117 7.16 9.85 6.30
N PRO A 118 5.85 10.21 6.29
CA PRO A 118 4.89 9.68 7.26
C PRO A 118 4.83 8.16 7.33
N TYR A 119 5.12 7.47 6.25
CA TYR A 119 5.11 6.01 6.20
C TYR A 119 6.35 5.33 6.82
N ASP A 120 7.39 6.09 7.18
CA ASP A 120 8.63 5.55 7.76
C ASP A 120 8.41 4.96 9.15
N ILE A 121 7.33 5.35 9.84
CA ILE A 121 6.97 4.85 11.16
C ILE A 121 6.36 3.43 11.15
N ARG A 122 5.92 2.92 10.00
CA ARG A 122 5.12 1.68 9.91
C ARG A 122 5.83 0.45 10.46
N SER A 123 7.14 0.31 10.26
CA SER A 123 7.94 -0.81 10.83
C SER A 123 7.92 -0.78 12.36
N THR A 124 8.16 0.38 12.93
CA THR A 124 8.13 0.64 14.37
C THR A 124 6.74 0.38 14.97
N LEU A 125 5.67 0.81 14.30
CA LEU A 125 4.30 0.57 14.77
C LEU A 125 3.95 -0.92 14.82
N LEU A 126 4.29 -1.67 13.77
CA LEU A 126 4.06 -3.11 13.75
C LEU A 126 4.84 -3.85 14.83
N ALA A 127 6.10 -3.49 15.06
CA ALA A 127 6.91 -4.05 16.12
C ALA A 127 6.36 -3.71 17.54
N SER A 128 5.75 -2.54 17.67
CA SER A 128 5.22 -2.04 18.94
C SER A 128 3.82 -2.57 19.27
N LEU A 129 3.11 -3.17 18.32
CA LEU A 129 1.70 -3.55 18.50
C LEU A 129 1.48 -4.53 19.67
N ALA A 130 2.35 -5.53 19.83
CA ALA A 130 2.24 -6.48 20.94
C ALA A 130 2.34 -5.76 22.28
N ARG A 131 3.35 -4.88 22.43
CA ARG A 131 3.54 -4.06 23.63
C ARG A 131 2.35 -3.13 23.91
N ALA A 132 1.78 -2.53 22.88
CA ALA A 132 0.62 -1.65 23.03
C ALA A 132 -0.63 -2.43 23.49
N ILE A 133 -0.83 -3.63 23.00
CA ILE A 133 -1.91 -4.53 23.43
C ILE A 133 -1.71 -4.93 24.90
N GLU A 134 -0.51 -5.36 25.27
CA GLU A 134 -0.18 -5.74 26.65
C GLU A 134 -0.37 -4.59 27.65
N ALA A 135 0.08 -3.38 27.26
CA ALA A 135 -0.10 -2.19 28.08
C ALA A 135 -1.59 -1.85 28.30
N ALA A 136 -2.41 -2.00 27.26
CA ALA A 136 -3.85 -1.78 27.37
C ALA A 136 -4.52 -2.84 28.27
N GLU A 137 -4.10 -4.12 28.21
CA GLU A 137 -4.60 -5.19 29.07
C GLU A 137 -4.23 -4.96 30.55
N GLN A 138 -3.00 -4.53 30.80
CA GLN A 138 -2.54 -4.18 32.14
C GLN A 138 -3.32 -2.99 32.71
N ALA A 139 -3.58 -1.95 31.89
CA ALA A 139 -4.37 -0.80 32.31
C ALA A 139 -5.81 -1.19 32.67
N GLU A 140 -6.47 -2.05 31.86
CA GLU A 140 -7.80 -2.58 32.16
C GLU A 140 -7.81 -3.39 33.50
N ALA A 141 -6.83 -4.27 33.68
CA ALA A 141 -6.71 -5.07 34.90
C ALA A 141 -6.47 -4.20 36.14
N SER A 142 -5.67 -3.15 36.03
CA SER A 142 -5.39 -2.20 37.11
C SER A 142 -6.63 -1.41 37.51
N ILE A 143 -7.46 -0.97 36.57
CA ILE A 143 -8.72 -0.27 36.86
C ILE A 143 -9.64 -1.17 37.71
N HIS A 144 -9.74 -2.45 37.38
CA HIS A 144 -10.54 -3.41 38.16
C HIS A 144 -9.98 -3.68 39.54
N GLN A 145 -8.65 -3.59 39.74
CA GLN A 145 -8.01 -3.75 41.06
C GLN A 145 -8.14 -2.50 41.93
N VAL A 146 -7.96 -1.30 41.37
CA VAL A 146 -8.09 -0.03 42.08
C VAL A 146 -9.53 0.20 42.57
N SER A 147 -10.54 -0.27 41.87
CA SER A 147 -11.94 -0.22 42.30
C SER A 147 -12.19 -1.04 43.58
N LEU A 148 -11.28 -1.94 43.96
CA LEU A 148 -11.36 -2.72 45.20
C LEU A 148 -10.61 -2.09 46.38
N PHE A 149 -9.64 -1.17 46.11
CA PHE A 149 -8.82 -0.54 47.13
C PHE A 149 -8.78 0.97 46.83
N GLU A 150 -9.60 1.71 47.52
CA GLU A 150 -9.73 3.16 47.39
C GLU A 150 -8.52 3.91 47.96
N VAL A 151 -7.31 3.69 47.48
CA VAL A 151 -6.14 4.54 47.73
C VAL A 151 -5.07 4.30 46.65
N ALA A 152 -4.99 5.16 45.64
CA ALA A 152 -3.72 5.32 44.96
C ALA A 152 -3.66 6.74 44.39
N GLY A 153 -2.67 7.49 44.88
CA GLY A 153 -2.28 8.77 44.30
C GLY A 153 -1.94 8.66 42.83
N GLU A 154 -1.81 9.78 42.16
CA GLU A 154 -1.34 9.90 40.77
C GLU A 154 0.00 9.15 40.60
N GLU A 155 -0.07 7.85 40.34
CA GLU A 155 1.10 7.13 39.86
C GLU A 155 1.34 7.60 38.42
N ASP A 156 2.55 8.09 38.17
CA ASP A 156 3.10 8.31 36.83
C ASP A 156 2.77 7.08 35.97
N ARG A 157 1.77 7.17 35.12
CA ARG A 157 1.44 6.11 34.16
C ARG A 157 2.61 6.03 33.20
N TYR A 158 3.52 5.12 33.46
CA TYR A 158 4.59 4.80 32.54
C TYR A 158 3.97 4.40 31.18
N LEU A 159 3.99 5.35 30.24
CA LEU A 159 3.59 5.05 28.88
C LEU A 159 4.76 4.29 28.23
N PRO A 160 4.56 3.02 27.84
CA PRO A 160 5.62 2.26 27.25
C PRO A 160 6.04 2.90 25.92
N GLU A 161 7.35 3.01 25.73
CA GLU A 161 7.92 3.56 24.49
C GLU A 161 7.71 2.59 23.31
N LEU A 162 7.65 3.15 22.10
CA LEU A 162 7.62 2.37 20.87
C LEU A 162 8.90 1.53 20.73
N VAL A 163 8.76 0.32 20.22
CA VAL A 163 9.88 -0.55 19.82
C VAL A 163 10.44 -0.02 18.53
N ARG A 164 11.59 0.63 18.58
CA ARG A 164 12.23 1.21 17.40
C ARG A 164 12.73 0.13 16.46
N GLU A 165 12.31 0.19 15.22
CA GLU A 165 12.74 -0.67 14.13
C GLU A 165 13.31 0.16 12.97
N PRO A 166 14.26 -0.38 12.20
CA PRO A 166 14.74 0.27 10.99
C PRO A 166 13.58 0.57 10.02
N ILE A 167 13.66 1.71 9.36
CA ILE A 167 12.75 2.09 8.27
C ILE A 167 12.78 0.99 7.20
N TRP A 168 11.62 0.61 6.71
CA TRP A 168 11.56 -0.37 5.63
C TRP A 168 12.20 0.16 4.35
N PRO A 169 13.01 -0.65 3.66
CA PRO A 169 13.37 -0.35 2.28
C PRO A 169 12.10 -0.18 1.44
N GLU A 170 12.16 0.69 0.44
CA GLU A 170 11.01 1.05 -0.41
C GLU A 170 10.30 -0.17 -0.99
N LYS A 171 11.03 -1.14 -1.53
CA LYS A 171 10.44 -2.39 -2.04
C LYS A 171 9.58 -3.08 -0.98
N LYS A 172 10.09 -3.22 0.26
CA LYS A 172 9.35 -3.86 1.34
C LYS A 172 8.11 -3.05 1.72
N ARG A 173 8.23 -1.74 1.85
CA ARG A 173 7.12 -0.84 2.17
C ARG A 173 5.98 -0.99 1.16
N LEU A 174 6.29 -0.95 -0.13
CA LEU A 174 5.30 -1.09 -1.21
C LEU A 174 4.69 -2.49 -1.27
N GLN A 175 5.46 -3.54 -0.98
CA GLN A 175 4.94 -4.91 -0.86
C GLN A 175 3.94 -5.04 0.29
N GLU A 176 4.24 -4.51 1.47
CA GLU A 176 3.35 -4.52 2.64
C GLU A 176 2.07 -3.72 2.36
N GLU A 177 2.19 -2.57 1.69
CA GLU A 177 1.05 -1.77 1.26
C GLU A 177 0.17 -2.52 0.25
N LYS A 178 0.78 -3.17 -0.75
CA LYS A 178 0.07 -4.00 -1.73
C LYS A 178 -0.63 -5.19 -1.08
N VAL A 179 -0.03 -5.82 -0.07
CA VAL A 179 -0.69 -6.89 0.72
C VAL A 179 -1.96 -6.37 1.38
N ALA A 180 -1.92 -5.18 1.96
CA ALA A 180 -3.03 -4.58 2.69
C ALA A 180 -4.12 -3.97 1.79
N LEU A 181 -3.74 -3.29 0.71
CA LEU A 181 -4.64 -2.51 -0.15
C LEU A 181 -4.95 -3.21 -1.49
N GLY A 182 -4.06 -4.06 -1.95
CA GLY A 182 -4.12 -4.65 -3.30
C GLY A 182 -3.46 -3.79 -4.38
N LEU A 183 -2.92 -2.63 -4.01
CA LEU A 183 -2.19 -1.70 -4.87
C LEU A 183 -1.20 -0.88 -4.03
N CYS A 184 -0.27 -0.18 -4.67
CA CYS A 184 0.65 0.73 -4.02
C CYS A 184 0.11 2.16 -4.13
N LEU A 185 -0.02 2.88 -3.01
CA LEU A 185 -0.46 4.28 -2.97
C LEU A 185 0.70 5.26 -2.82
N THR A 186 1.79 4.85 -2.16
CA THR A 186 2.89 5.74 -1.76
C THR A 186 4.10 5.69 -2.69
N GLY A 187 4.00 5.00 -3.82
CA GLY A 187 5.05 4.89 -4.82
C GLY A 187 4.77 3.80 -5.84
N HIS A 188 5.67 3.62 -6.78
CA HIS A 188 5.60 2.55 -7.76
C HIS A 188 6.70 1.51 -7.51
N MET A 189 6.38 0.21 -7.64
CA MET A 189 7.35 -0.86 -7.34
C MET A 189 8.64 -0.76 -8.18
N PHE A 190 8.56 -0.16 -9.37
CA PHE A 190 9.72 0.07 -10.23
C PHE A 190 10.67 1.15 -9.69
N ASP A 191 10.16 2.08 -8.86
CA ASP A 191 10.97 3.18 -8.32
C ASP A 191 12.14 2.67 -7.47
N ALA A 192 11.94 1.55 -6.77
CA ALA A 192 13.00 0.88 -6.02
C ALA A 192 14.20 0.41 -6.86
N TYR A 193 14.04 0.35 -8.17
CA TYR A 193 15.08 -0.08 -9.13
C TYR A 193 15.48 1.00 -10.12
N ARG A 194 14.78 2.14 -10.10
CA ARG A 194 14.92 3.20 -11.11
C ARG A 194 16.34 3.71 -11.23
N GLU A 195 16.99 3.98 -10.11
CA GLU A 195 18.37 4.49 -10.09
C GLU A 195 19.35 3.54 -10.83
N GLU A 196 19.25 2.24 -10.58
CA GLU A 196 20.10 1.23 -11.24
C GLU A 196 19.74 1.08 -12.73
N ILE A 197 18.46 1.04 -13.05
CA ILE A 197 17.97 0.82 -14.41
C ILE A 197 18.29 2.00 -15.32
N ASP A 198 18.17 3.23 -14.86
CA ASP A 198 18.39 4.45 -15.65
C ASP A 198 19.85 4.58 -16.15
N HIS A 199 20.79 3.83 -15.55
CA HIS A 199 22.17 3.80 -16.04
C HIS A 199 22.30 3.13 -17.42
N PHE A 200 21.42 2.20 -17.78
CA PHE A 200 21.50 1.43 -19.03
C PHE A 200 20.20 1.42 -19.86
N ILE A 201 19.04 1.75 -19.26
CA ILE A 201 17.77 1.90 -19.97
C ILE A 201 17.22 3.30 -19.73
N ARG A 202 17.43 4.19 -20.70
CA ARG A 202 17.01 5.61 -20.60
C ARG A 202 15.61 5.87 -21.17
N LYS A 203 15.05 4.91 -21.90
CA LYS A 203 13.80 5.10 -22.61
C LYS A 203 12.65 4.44 -21.81
N PRO A 204 11.70 5.20 -21.28
CA PRO A 204 10.56 4.65 -20.56
C PRO A 204 9.63 3.87 -21.49
N LEU A 205 8.83 2.96 -20.96
CA LEU A 205 7.89 2.13 -21.71
C LEU A 205 6.88 2.96 -22.51
N SER A 206 6.45 4.11 -21.99
CA SER A 206 5.55 5.05 -22.67
C SER A 206 6.11 5.60 -23.99
N LYS A 207 7.43 5.56 -24.18
CA LYS A 207 8.13 6.05 -25.39
C LYS A 207 8.69 4.92 -26.25
N ILE A 208 8.27 3.68 -26.03
CA ILE A 208 8.70 2.55 -26.87
C ILE A 208 8.23 2.75 -28.30
N THR A 209 9.06 2.43 -29.27
CA THR A 209 8.80 2.58 -30.71
C THR A 209 9.19 1.31 -31.44
N GLU A 210 8.75 1.16 -32.68
CA GLU A 210 9.17 0.06 -33.54
C GLU A 210 10.70 -0.05 -33.62
N GLY A 211 11.22 -1.26 -33.52
CA GLY A 211 12.66 -1.54 -33.58
C GLY A 211 13.01 -2.93 -33.08
N LYS A 212 14.24 -3.34 -33.39
CA LYS A 212 14.80 -4.62 -32.96
C LYS A 212 15.76 -4.42 -31.79
N ASP A 213 15.95 -5.49 -31.02
CA ASP A 213 16.95 -5.57 -29.95
C ASP A 213 16.87 -4.43 -28.92
N GLN A 214 15.66 -3.91 -28.65
CA GLN A 214 15.48 -2.87 -27.66
C GLN A 214 15.52 -3.46 -26.26
N LEU A 215 16.23 -2.82 -25.35
CA LEU A 215 16.26 -3.19 -23.93
C LEU A 215 15.16 -2.43 -23.21
N ILE A 216 14.31 -3.15 -22.49
CA ILE A 216 13.21 -2.60 -21.69
C ILE A 216 13.24 -3.18 -20.28
N ALA A 217 12.67 -2.43 -19.32
CA ALA A 217 12.49 -2.89 -17.95
C ALA A 217 11.12 -2.50 -17.41
N GLY A 218 10.60 -3.29 -16.49
CA GLY A 218 9.35 -3.02 -15.79
C GLY A 218 9.07 -4.10 -14.75
N ILE A 219 8.15 -3.82 -13.85
CA ILE A 219 7.64 -4.81 -12.90
C ILE A 219 6.57 -5.65 -13.57
N ILE A 220 6.64 -6.96 -13.42
CA ILE A 220 5.60 -7.87 -13.91
C ILE A 220 4.34 -7.67 -13.07
N THR A 221 3.29 -7.09 -13.65
CA THR A 221 2.01 -6.86 -12.97
C THR A 221 1.01 -7.98 -13.17
N SER A 222 1.13 -8.72 -14.28
CA SER A 222 0.36 -9.94 -14.53
C SER A 222 1.12 -10.88 -15.47
N ALA A 223 0.86 -12.17 -15.36
CA ALA A 223 1.45 -13.18 -16.23
C ALA A 223 0.41 -14.27 -16.53
N ARG A 224 0.17 -14.55 -17.82
CA ARG A 224 -0.76 -15.58 -18.26
C ARG A 224 -0.14 -16.49 -19.30
N MET A 225 -0.46 -17.78 -19.22
CA MET A 225 -0.01 -18.76 -20.18
C MET A 225 -1.04 -18.92 -21.28
N LEU A 226 -0.61 -18.87 -22.54
CA LEU A 226 -1.42 -19.19 -23.70
C LEU A 226 -0.79 -20.33 -24.50
N THR A 227 -1.64 -21.11 -25.15
CA THR A 227 -1.20 -22.13 -26.10
C THR A 227 -1.66 -21.70 -27.50
N GLY A 228 -0.71 -21.33 -28.34
CA GLY A 228 -0.95 -20.93 -29.72
C GLY A 228 -0.45 -21.98 -30.73
N GLN A 229 -0.55 -21.68 -32.00
CA GLN A 229 -0.07 -22.55 -33.11
C GLN A 229 1.45 -22.85 -33.02
N ARG A 230 2.22 -21.96 -32.41
CA ARG A 230 3.68 -22.09 -32.20
C ARG A 230 4.06 -22.67 -30.85
N GLY A 231 3.13 -23.34 -30.14
CA GLY A 231 3.36 -23.91 -28.83
C GLY A 231 2.92 -23.00 -27.69
N ARG A 232 3.44 -23.27 -26.49
CA ARG A 232 3.15 -22.47 -25.28
C ARG A 232 3.90 -21.15 -25.31
N MET A 233 3.23 -20.09 -24.89
CA MET A 233 3.82 -18.78 -24.72
C MET A 233 3.27 -18.14 -23.43
N MET A 234 4.07 -17.29 -22.83
CA MET A 234 3.66 -16.42 -21.71
C MET A 234 3.39 -15.03 -22.26
N ILE A 235 2.27 -14.45 -21.86
CA ILE A 235 2.03 -13.01 -22.02
C ILE A 235 2.19 -12.41 -20.63
N ALA A 236 3.16 -11.53 -20.48
CA ALA A 236 3.40 -10.79 -19.27
C ALA A 236 3.08 -9.31 -19.49
N THR A 237 2.37 -8.69 -18.59
CA THR A 237 2.23 -7.24 -18.53
C THR A 237 3.32 -6.70 -17.63
N ILE A 238 4.11 -5.76 -18.14
CA ILE A 238 5.15 -5.07 -17.36
C ILE A 238 4.82 -3.59 -17.27
N ASP A 239 5.18 -2.98 -16.14
CA ASP A 239 4.87 -1.60 -15.81
C ASP A 239 6.11 -0.92 -15.20
N ASP A 240 6.50 0.25 -15.71
CA ASP A 240 7.62 1.07 -15.22
C ASP A 240 7.14 2.38 -14.55
N GLY A 241 5.83 2.50 -14.33
CA GLY A 241 5.18 3.71 -13.81
C GLY A 241 4.89 4.75 -14.90
N SER A 242 5.47 4.64 -16.10
CA SER A 242 5.16 5.52 -17.23
C SER A 242 4.12 4.92 -18.16
N ALA A 243 4.08 3.60 -18.28
CA ALA A 243 3.10 2.83 -19.04
C ALA A 243 3.15 1.35 -18.65
N ALA A 244 2.03 0.67 -18.81
CA ALA A 244 1.93 -0.78 -18.76
C ALA A 244 1.82 -1.34 -20.17
N ILE A 245 2.67 -2.32 -20.52
CA ILE A 245 2.70 -2.94 -21.85
C ILE A 245 2.69 -4.47 -21.75
N GLU A 246 2.06 -5.14 -22.71
CA GLU A 246 2.12 -6.59 -22.82
C GLU A 246 3.33 -7.03 -23.65
N ILE A 247 4.07 -7.99 -23.14
CA ILE A 247 5.17 -8.66 -23.86
C ILE A 247 4.87 -10.14 -24.01
N THR A 248 5.25 -10.68 -25.16
CA THR A 248 5.12 -12.10 -25.48
C THR A 248 6.47 -12.78 -25.30
N LEU A 249 6.52 -13.81 -24.44
CA LEU A 249 7.68 -14.67 -24.25
C LEU A 249 7.34 -16.07 -24.78
N TYR A 250 8.05 -16.52 -25.81
CA TYR A 250 7.89 -17.89 -26.33
C TYR A 250 8.57 -18.90 -25.42
N SER A 251 8.25 -20.19 -25.61
CA SER A 251 8.76 -21.28 -24.75
C SER A 251 10.28 -21.28 -24.61
N GLU A 252 11.01 -20.94 -25.67
CA GLU A 252 12.47 -20.86 -25.68
C GLU A 252 13.02 -19.84 -24.64
N VAL A 253 12.32 -18.72 -24.44
CA VAL A 253 12.68 -17.69 -23.47
C VAL A 253 12.02 -17.95 -22.11
N TYR A 254 10.76 -18.35 -22.11
CA TYR A 254 9.97 -18.53 -20.90
C TYR A 254 10.44 -19.72 -20.05
N GLU A 255 10.65 -20.91 -20.65
CA GLU A 255 10.90 -22.13 -19.86
C GLU A 255 12.18 -22.07 -19.02
N PRO A 256 13.34 -21.61 -19.56
CA PRO A 256 14.55 -21.47 -18.75
C PRO A 256 14.43 -20.43 -17.64
N ASN A 257 13.57 -19.44 -17.81
CA ASN A 257 13.45 -18.28 -16.93
C ASN A 257 12.20 -18.32 -16.03
N ARG A 258 11.45 -19.41 -16.02
CA ARG A 258 10.17 -19.53 -15.30
C ARG A 258 10.25 -19.18 -13.83
N SER A 259 11.35 -19.43 -13.16
CA SER A 259 11.55 -19.14 -11.73
C SER A 259 11.56 -17.63 -11.44
N TRP A 260 11.94 -16.82 -12.41
CA TRP A 260 12.08 -15.35 -12.32
C TRP A 260 10.87 -14.59 -12.86
N LEU A 261 10.08 -15.21 -13.73
CA LEU A 261 8.94 -14.60 -14.40
C LEU A 261 7.69 -14.70 -13.50
N LYS A 262 7.69 -13.94 -12.41
CA LYS A 262 6.61 -13.89 -11.42
C LYS A 262 6.10 -12.48 -11.25
N GLU A 263 4.85 -12.36 -10.83
CA GLU A 263 4.28 -11.06 -10.45
C GLU A 263 5.11 -10.39 -9.34
N ASP A 264 5.19 -9.08 -9.39
CA ASP A 264 5.96 -8.22 -8.49
C ASP A 264 7.49 -8.32 -8.61
N GLU A 265 8.00 -9.06 -9.58
CA GLU A 265 9.44 -9.11 -9.85
C GLU A 265 9.82 -8.17 -11.01
N LEU A 266 11.03 -7.62 -10.92
CA LEU A 266 11.63 -6.83 -11.98
C LEU A 266 11.97 -7.72 -13.17
N LEU A 267 11.51 -7.33 -14.35
CA LEU A 267 11.92 -7.92 -15.61
C LEU A 267 12.73 -6.91 -16.41
N VAL A 268 13.93 -7.33 -16.82
CA VAL A 268 14.73 -6.66 -17.86
C VAL A 268 14.79 -7.59 -19.03
N ALA A 269 14.33 -7.14 -20.19
CA ALA A 269 14.25 -7.98 -21.39
C ALA A 269 14.73 -7.25 -22.64
N LYS A 270 15.36 -8.02 -23.54
CA LYS A 270 15.65 -7.59 -24.89
C LYS A 270 14.49 -7.97 -25.78
N VAL A 271 13.88 -6.99 -26.45
CA VAL A 271 12.63 -7.19 -27.20
C VAL A 271 12.71 -6.68 -28.64
N ASN A 272 11.90 -7.28 -29.49
CA ASN A 272 11.58 -6.79 -30.81
C ASN A 272 10.18 -6.20 -30.81
N VAL A 273 10.05 -4.97 -31.28
CA VAL A 273 8.80 -4.23 -31.36
C VAL A 273 8.41 -4.07 -32.82
N SER A 274 7.22 -4.49 -33.17
CA SER A 274 6.67 -4.40 -34.53
C SER A 274 5.19 -4.01 -34.49
N PRO A 275 4.63 -3.43 -35.57
CA PRO A 275 3.21 -3.19 -35.66
C PRO A 275 2.42 -4.49 -35.56
N ASP A 276 1.37 -4.49 -34.76
CA ASP A 276 0.41 -5.59 -34.74
C ASP A 276 -0.69 -5.36 -35.78
N ARG A 277 -0.74 -6.22 -36.80
CA ARG A 277 -1.70 -6.12 -37.89
C ARG A 277 -3.14 -6.41 -37.49
N PHE A 278 -3.36 -7.01 -36.33
CA PHE A 278 -4.69 -7.43 -35.87
C PHE A 278 -5.30 -6.43 -34.88
N SER A 279 -4.52 -5.90 -33.96
CA SER A 279 -5.01 -4.95 -32.93
C SER A 279 -4.80 -3.49 -33.29
N GLY A 280 -4.00 -3.19 -34.32
CA GLY A 280 -3.58 -1.82 -34.67
C GLY A 280 -2.59 -1.21 -33.68
N GLY A 281 -2.15 -1.98 -32.67
CA GLY A 281 -1.16 -1.60 -31.66
C GLY A 281 0.26 -2.09 -32.01
N MET A 282 1.08 -2.23 -30.97
CA MET A 282 2.43 -2.78 -31.09
C MET A 282 2.48 -4.21 -30.54
N ARG A 283 3.14 -5.09 -31.25
CA ARG A 283 3.48 -6.43 -30.80
C ARG A 283 4.91 -6.41 -30.28
N ILE A 284 5.09 -6.77 -29.02
CA ILE A 284 6.38 -6.79 -28.33
C ILE A 284 6.73 -8.24 -27.98
N VAL A 285 7.88 -8.69 -28.45
CA VAL A 285 8.34 -10.08 -28.31
C VAL A 285 9.73 -10.09 -27.74
N ALA A 286 9.94 -10.81 -26.63
CA ALA A 286 11.24 -11.09 -26.02
C ALA A 286 11.85 -12.40 -26.54
#